data_65b7a5f70de8b12397e1d3b458ea20a6
#
_entry.id   65b7a5f70de8b12397e1d3b458ea20a6
#
_cell.length_a   1.000
_cell.length_b   1.000
_cell.length_c   1.000
_cell.angle_alpha   90.00
_cell.angle_beta   90.00
_cell.angle_gamma   90.00
#
_symmetry.space_group_name_H-M   'P 1'
#
loop_
_entity.id
_entity.type
_entity.pdbx_description
1 polymer ?
#
loop_
_entity_poly.entity_id
_entity_poly.type
_entity_poly.pdbx_seq_one_letter_code
_entity_poly.pdbx_strand_id
1 'polypeptide(L)'
;AAKMGMLGLMNVLEKEGRAKNVRVNCLAPAAATRLINMIPGRDEDLDNPDPIRHPKLVTPAVLLMCAEDAPTGKCIMAGNGRFSTVAVFNNEDLTFGVDVTYEDLVARKDELLDMREAREGWSWMNKRLAKRGD
;
A
#
# COMPACT_ATOMS: atom_id res chain seq x y z
N ALA A 1 -6.24 0.45 -12.79
CA ALA A 1 -4.87 0.97 -12.93
C ALA A 1 -4.65 2.23 -12.09
N ALA A 2 -5.47 3.31 -12.25
CA ALA A 2 -5.23 4.61 -11.58
C ALA A 2 -5.10 4.52 -10.05
N LYS A 3 -5.95 3.75 -9.37
CA LYS A 3 -5.90 3.60 -7.91
C LYS A 3 -4.63 2.89 -7.41
N MET A 4 -4.10 1.93 -8.16
CA MET A 4 -2.81 1.31 -7.83
C MET A 4 -1.63 2.27 -8.06
N GLY A 5 -1.75 3.19 -9.03
CA GLY A 5 -0.76 4.25 -9.22
C GLY A 5 -0.59 5.17 -8.00
N MET A 6 -1.64 5.35 -7.19
CA MET A 6 -1.56 6.11 -5.92
C MET A 6 -0.61 5.47 -4.90
N LEU A 7 -0.51 4.14 -4.84
CA LEU A 7 0.45 3.45 -3.98
C LEU A 7 1.89 3.71 -4.42
N GLY A 8 2.13 3.70 -5.74
CA GLY A 8 3.43 4.04 -6.30
C GLY A 8 3.82 5.48 -5.99
N LEU A 9 2.89 6.43 -6.18
CA LEU A 9 3.09 7.85 -5.84
C LEU A 9 3.38 8.04 -4.34
N MET A 10 2.60 7.41 -3.46
CA MET A 10 2.83 7.42 -2.01
C MET A 10 4.26 6.98 -1.67
N ASN A 11 4.72 5.85 -2.26
CA ASN A 11 6.05 5.31 -2.00
C ASN A 11 7.17 6.29 -2.42
N VAL A 12 7.00 7.00 -3.53
CA VAL A 12 7.98 8.01 -3.97
C VAL A 12 7.97 9.22 -3.03
N LEU A 13 6.78 9.79 -2.77
CA LEU A 13 6.64 10.98 -1.93
C LEU A 13 7.07 10.73 -0.48
N GLU A 14 6.84 9.53 0.06
CA GLU A 14 7.32 9.14 1.38
C GLU A 14 8.85 9.20 1.45
N LYS A 15 9.55 8.70 0.43
CA LYS A 15 11.01 8.73 0.35
C LYS A 15 11.56 10.16 0.21
N GLU A 16 10.94 10.97 -0.63
CA GLU A 16 11.35 12.37 -0.85
C GLU A 16 11.06 13.25 0.37
N GLY A 17 9.95 12.98 1.06
CA GLY A 17 9.50 13.76 2.22
C GLY A 17 10.24 13.43 3.53
N ARG A 18 10.88 12.26 3.62
CA ARG A 18 11.47 11.74 4.86
C ARG A 18 12.47 12.72 5.50
N ALA A 19 13.40 13.26 4.73
CA ALA A 19 14.40 14.22 5.22
C ALA A 19 13.80 15.53 5.74
N LYS A 20 12.54 15.82 5.40
CA LYS A 20 11.80 17.02 5.82
C LYS A 20 10.69 16.70 6.85
N ASN A 21 10.70 15.49 7.40
CA ASN A 21 9.67 14.99 8.31
C ASN A 21 8.25 15.10 7.73
N VAL A 22 8.11 14.94 6.41
CA VAL A 22 6.81 14.89 5.72
C VAL A 22 6.33 13.44 5.69
N ARG A 23 5.19 13.17 6.30
CA ARG A 23 4.57 11.85 6.31
C ARG A 23 3.58 11.74 5.16
N VAL A 24 3.63 10.63 4.43
CA VAL A 24 2.76 10.39 3.28
C VAL A 24 2.12 9.01 3.41
N ASN A 25 0.81 8.97 3.38
CA ASN A 25 0.03 7.75 3.52
C ASN A 25 -1.09 7.71 2.47
N CYS A 26 -1.62 6.54 2.19
CA CYS A 26 -2.83 6.35 1.41
C CYS A 26 -3.99 5.86 2.28
N LEU A 27 -5.19 6.32 1.99
CA LEU A 27 -6.42 5.79 2.53
C LEU A 27 -7.20 5.08 1.43
N ALA A 28 -7.61 3.84 1.69
CA ALA A 28 -8.52 3.08 0.84
C ALA A 28 -9.89 2.94 1.56
N PRO A 29 -10.80 3.92 1.41
CA PRO A 29 -12.05 3.95 2.15
C PRO A 29 -13.10 3.05 1.52
N ALA A 30 -13.96 2.46 2.36
CA ALA A 30 -15.19 1.78 1.94
C ALA A 30 -16.38 2.32 2.76
N ALA A 31 -17.31 2.98 2.10
CA ALA A 31 -18.50 3.56 2.73
C ALA A 31 -19.64 3.70 1.71
N ALA A 32 -20.87 3.84 2.20
CA ALA A 32 -22.03 4.19 1.38
C ALA A 32 -21.86 5.64 0.88
N THR A 33 -21.75 5.81 -0.43
CA THR A 33 -21.55 7.09 -1.10
C THR A 33 -22.24 7.09 -2.47
N ARG A 34 -22.46 8.27 -3.05
CA ARG A 34 -23.03 8.38 -4.41
C ARG A 34 -22.27 7.55 -5.45
N LEU A 35 -20.96 7.39 -5.28
CA LEU A 35 -20.15 6.60 -6.20
C LEU A 35 -20.54 5.11 -6.21
N ILE A 36 -20.99 4.57 -5.07
CA ILE A 36 -21.47 3.19 -4.98
C ILE A 36 -22.72 2.97 -5.84
N ASN A 37 -23.64 3.94 -5.85
CA ASN A 37 -24.87 3.86 -6.65
C ASN A 37 -24.64 4.01 -8.17
N MET A 38 -23.42 4.35 -8.58
CA MET A 38 -23.02 4.29 -9.99
C MET A 38 -22.66 2.87 -10.45
N ILE A 39 -22.52 1.93 -9.54
CA ILE A 39 -22.25 0.53 -9.85
C ILE A 39 -23.57 -0.18 -10.17
N PRO A 40 -23.72 -0.83 -11.34
CA PRO A 40 -24.94 -1.54 -11.67
C PRO A 40 -25.37 -2.54 -10.59
N GLY A 41 -26.64 -2.49 -10.21
CA GLY A 41 -27.22 -3.34 -9.16
C GLY A 41 -26.92 -2.90 -7.72
N ARG A 42 -26.37 -1.72 -7.54
CA ARG A 42 -26.23 -1.06 -6.23
C ARG A 42 -27.24 0.08 -6.13
N ASP A 43 -28.01 0.09 -5.06
CA ASP A 43 -28.99 1.14 -4.74
C ASP A 43 -28.97 1.34 -3.21
N GLU A 44 -28.02 2.14 -2.75
CA GLU A 44 -27.86 2.44 -1.32
C GLU A 44 -28.72 3.65 -0.96
N ASP A 45 -29.51 3.55 0.10
CA ASP A 45 -30.17 4.70 0.70
C ASP A 45 -29.12 5.60 1.34
N LEU A 46 -28.78 6.71 0.68
CA LEU A 46 -27.74 7.63 1.13
C LEU A 46 -28.22 8.60 2.20
N ASP A 47 -29.52 8.78 2.33
CA ASP A 47 -30.14 9.65 3.36
C ASP A 47 -30.24 8.89 4.70
N ASN A 48 -30.35 7.56 4.62
CA ASN A 48 -30.40 6.70 5.81
C ASN A 48 -29.56 5.42 5.57
N PRO A 49 -28.21 5.56 5.44
CA PRO A 49 -27.35 4.44 5.14
C PRO A 49 -27.30 3.45 6.30
N ASP A 50 -27.08 2.17 5.99
CA ASP A 50 -26.75 1.16 7.00
C ASP A 50 -25.66 1.71 7.92
N PRO A 51 -25.87 1.76 9.25
CA PRO A 51 -24.91 2.30 10.21
C PRO A 51 -23.50 1.75 10.05
N ILE A 52 -23.33 0.48 9.67
CA ILE A 52 -22.03 -0.16 9.43
C ILE A 52 -21.35 0.37 8.15
N ARG A 53 -22.09 0.99 7.24
CA ARG A 53 -21.58 1.54 5.98
C ARG A 53 -21.46 3.06 6.00
N HIS A 54 -21.77 3.69 7.13
CA HIS A 54 -21.74 5.13 7.26
C HIS A 54 -20.30 5.67 7.10
N PRO A 55 -20.08 6.74 6.31
CA PRO A 55 -18.74 7.34 6.10
C PRO A 55 -17.98 7.72 7.36
N LYS A 56 -18.68 8.04 8.46
CA LYS A 56 -18.04 8.34 9.77
C LYS A 56 -17.10 7.23 10.26
N LEU A 57 -17.31 5.99 9.85
CA LEU A 57 -16.46 4.85 10.23
C LEU A 57 -15.08 4.87 9.57
N VAL A 58 -14.85 5.75 8.59
CA VAL A 58 -13.54 5.99 7.98
C VAL A 58 -12.72 7.02 8.76
N THR A 59 -13.38 7.91 9.48
CA THR A 59 -12.76 9.03 10.22
C THR A 59 -11.61 8.61 11.15
N PRO A 60 -11.70 7.52 11.93
CA PRO A 60 -10.61 7.11 12.82
C PRO A 60 -9.28 6.85 12.08
N ALA A 61 -9.34 6.28 10.86
CA ALA A 61 -8.14 6.07 10.05
C ALA A 61 -7.53 7.39 9.57
N VAL A 62 -8.37 8.38 9.23
CA VAL A 62 -7.89 9.73 8.85
C VAL A 62 -7.19 10.37 10.03
N LEU A 63 -7.79 10.33 11.21
CA LEU A 63 -7.20 10.91 12.43
C LEU A 63 -5.86 10.24 12.78
N LEU A 64 -5.79 8.91 12.68
CA LEU A 64 -4.53 8.18 12.88
C LEU A 64 -3.43 8.64 11.91
N MET A 65 -3.77 8.86 10.64
CA MET A 65 -2.80 9.31 9.62
C MET A 65 -2.40 10.79 9.75
N CYS A 66 -3.15 11.59 10.51
CA CYS A 66 -2.88 13.00 10.78
C CYS A 66 -2.31 13.26 12.17
N ALA A 67 -2.18 12.24 13.01
CA ALA A 67 -1.64 12.37 14.36
C ALA A 67 -0.16 12.77 14.35
N GLU A 68 0.33 13.28 15.46
CA GLU A 68 1.74 13.71 15.61
C GLU A 68 2.71 12.53 15.44
N ASP A 69 2.30 11.34 15.88
CA ASP A 69 3.02 10.07 15.77
C ASP A 69 2.53 9.20 14.57
N ALA A 70 1.84 9.81 13.59
CA ALA A 70 1.29 9.10 12.45
C ALA A 70 2.33 8.22 11.73
N PRO A 71 1.94 7.04 11.22
CA PRO A 71 2.81 6.26 10.35
C PRO A 71 3.14 7.02 9.06
N THR A 72 4.13 6.54 8.31
CA THR A 72 4.39 6.99 6.94
C THR A 72 4.59 5.80 6.00
N GLY A 73 4.28 5.99 4.71
CA GLY A 73 4.40 4.94 3.69
C GLY A 73 3.38 3.81 3.84
N LYS A 74 2.24 4.05 4.50
CA LYS A 74 1.23 3.03 4.73
C LYS A 74 -0.04 3.29 3.92
N CYS A 75 -0.64 2.22 3.41
CA CYS A 75 -1.97 2.25 2.83
C CYS A 75 -2.95 1.60 3.81
N ILE A 76 -3.85 2.39 4.38
CA ILE A 76 -4.83 1.93 5.36
C ILE A 76 -6.18 1.73 4.68
N MET A 77 -6.71 0.53 4.71
CA MET A 77 -8.09 0.23 4.37
C MET A 77 -8.98 0.51 5.58
N ALA A 78 -10.04 1.27 5.37
CA ALA A 78 -10.98 1.64 6.43
C ALA A 78 -12.41 1.65 5.94
N GLY A 79 -13.29 0.96 6.63
CA GLY A 79 -14.71 0.93 6.34
C GLY A 79 -15.42 -0.24 7.01
N ASN A 80 -16.72 -0.16 7.13
CA ASN A 80 -17.56 -1.20 7.73
C ASN A 80 -17.08 -1.62 9.15
N GLY A 81 -16.51 -0.70 9.92
CA GLY A 81 -15.92 -0.97 11.23
C GLY A 81 -14.67 -1.84 11.19
N ARG A 82 -14.05 -2.02 10.02
CA ARG A 82 -12.84 -2.84 9.82
C ARG A 82 -11.70 -1.97 9.33
N PHE A 83 -10.50 -2.27 9.82
CA PHE A 83 -9.27 -1.58 9.44
C PHE A 83 -8.19 -2.61 9.13
N SER A 84 -7.42 -2.37 8.09
CA SER A 84 -6.27 -3.20 7.73
C SER A 84 -5.24 -2.39 6.97
N THR A 85 -4.03 -2.91 6.84
CA THR A 85 -2.97 -2.31 6.03
C THR A 85 -2.76 -3.14 4.77
N VAL A 86 -2.59 -2.44 3.65
CA VAL A 86 -2.13 -3.03 2.39
C VAL A 86 -0.68 -2.64 2.18
N ALA A 87 0.15 -3.62 1.84
CA ALA A 87 1.56 -3.40 1.58
C ALA A 87 2.03 -4.22 0.38
N VAL A 88 3.11 -3.77 -0.24
CA VAL A 88 3.83 -4.51 -1.28
C VAL A 88 5.00 -5.21 -0.60
N PHE A 89 5.18 -6.49 -0.92
CA PHE A 89 6.27 -7.30 -0.43
C PHE A 89 7.13 -7.78 -1.58
N ASN A 90 8.41 -7.94 -1.35
CA ASN A 90 9.28 -8.69 -2.24
C ASN A 90 10.22 -9.59 -1.43
N ASN A 91 10.60 -10.72 -2.01
CA ASN A 91 11.59 -11.64 -1.46
C ASN A 91 13.02 -11.11 -1.65
N GLU A 92 13.99 -11.86 -1.20
CA GLU A 92 15.40 -11.52 -1.42
C GLU A 92 15.78 -11.67 -2.90
N ASP A 93 16.68 -10.80 -3.36
CA ASP A 93 17.15 -10.85 -4.74
C ASP A 93 17.99 -12.10 -4.96
N LEU A 94 17.71 -12.87 -6.00
CA LEU A 94 18.66 -13.84 -6.51
C LEU A 94 19.76 -13.09 -7.27
N THR A 95 20.98 -13.36 -6.90
CA THR A 95 22.15 -12.75 -7.56
C THR A 95 22.73 -13.70 -8.59
N PHE A 96 22.90 -13.19 -9.79
CA PHE A 96 23.56 -13.85 -10.91
C PHE A 96 24.72 -12.98 -11.41
N GLY A 97 25.60 -13.55 -12.22
CA GLY A 97 26.63 -12.80 -12.91
C GLY A 97 26.09 -11.99 -14.09
N VAL A 98 27.02 -11.33 -14.80
CA VAL A 98 26.65 -10.51 -15.98
C VAL A 98 26.20 -11.35 -17.19
N ASP A 99 26.57 -12.61 -17.21
CA ASP A 99 26.26 -13.55 -18.31
C ASP A 99 25.03 -14.44 -17.97
N VAL A 100 24.12 -13.96 -17.10
CA VAL A 100 22.92 -14.71 -16.72
C VAL A 100 22.07 -15.06 -17.93
N THR A 101 21.62 -16.32 -17.98
CA THR A 101 20.80 -16.85 -19.04
C THR A 101 19.35 -17.12 -18.58
N TYR A 102 18.48 -17.43 -19.51
CA TYR A 102 17.12 -17.90 -19.21
C TYR A 102 17.14 -19.22 -18.43
N GLU A 103 18.04 -20.14 -18.81
CA GLU A 103 18.21 -21.43 -18.17
C GLU A 103 18.62 -21.31 -16.70
N ASP A 104 19.45 -20.32 -16.35
CA ASP A 104 19.81 -20.04 -14.96
C ASP A 104 18.60 -19.62 -14.14
N LEU A 105 17.73 -18.77 -14.69
CA LEU A 105 16.49 -18.38 -14.03
C LEU A 105 15.52 -19.55 -13.89
N VAL A 106 15.40 -20.40 -14.91
CA VAL A 106 14.55 -21.60 -14.85
C VAL A 106 15.04 -22.55 -13.77
N ALA A 107 16.34 -22.76 -13.65
CA ALA A 107 16.95 -23.64 -12.65
C ALA A 107 16.66 -23.21 -11.21
N ARG A 108 16.45 -21.90 -10.97
CA ARG A 108 16.16 -21.33 -9.65
C ARG A 108 14.77 -20.71 -9.55
N LYS A 109 13.83 -21.13 -10.39
CA LYS A 109 12.48 -20.57 -10.48
C LYS A 109 11.72 -20.65 -9.16
N ASP A 110 11.80 -21.78 -8.47
CA ASP A 110 11.07 -21.98 -7.20
C ASP A 110 11.60 -21.05 -6.11
N GLU A 111 12.92 -20.84 -6.06
CA GLU A 111 13.55 -19.89 -5.15
C GLU A 111 13.18 -18.43 -5.52
N LEU A 112 13.15 -18.09 -6.81
CA LEU A 112 12.73 -16.77 -7.29
C LEU A 112 11.29 -16.43 -6.89
N LEU A 113 10.41 -17.41 -6.84
CA LEU A 113 8.99 -17.23 -6.53
C LEU A 113 8.65 -17.47 -5.05
N ASP A 114 9.63 -17.82 -4.24
CA ASP A 114 9.41 -18.07 -2.80
C ASP A 114 9.25 -16.75 -2.04
N MET A 115 8.06 -16.54 -1.48
CA MET A 115 7.70 -15.35 -0.72
C MET A 115 7.70 -15.56 0.80
N ARG A 116 8.16 -16.72 1.31
CA ARG A 116 8.08 -17.03 2.75
C ARG A 116 8.88 -16.05 3.62
N GLU A 117 10.02 -15.59 3.13
CA GLU A 117 10.89 -14.60 3.80
C GLU A 117 10.75 -13.19 3.20
N ALA A 118 9.64 -12.93 2.51
CA ALA A 118 9.41 -11.64 1.87
C ALA A 118 9.29 -10.51 2.90
N ARG A 119 9.83 -9.34 2.54
CA ARG A 119 9.84 -8.13 3.36
C ARG A 119 9.03 -7.02 2.70
N GLU A 120 8.44 -6.17 3.52
CA GLU A 120 7.68 -5.01 3.03
C GLU A 120 8.59 -4.04 2.27
N GLY A 121 8.12 -3.58 1.12
CA GLY A 121 8.76 -2.59 0.28
C GLY A 121 9.53 -3.17 -0.91
N TRP A 122 10.24 -2.30 -1.62
CA TRP A 122 11.03 -2.64 -2.78
C TRP A 122 12.50 -2.84 -2.38
N SER A 123 13.03 -4.07 -2.47
CA SER A 123 14.37 -4.42 -1.98
C SER A 123 15.48 -3.53 -2.56
N TRP A 124 15.41 -3.21 -3.85
CA TRP A 124 16.38 -2.34 -4.51
C TRP A 124 16.35 -0.89 -3.98
N MET A 125 15.17 -0.37 -3.60
CA MET A 125 15.04 0.95 -2.98
C MET A 125 15.60 0.96 -1.56
N ASN A 126 15.33 -0.07 -0.78
CA ASN A 126 15.83 -0.19 0.59
C ASN A 126 17.36 -0.28 0.64
N LYS A 127 17.98 -1.06 -0.27
CA LYS A 127 19.44 -1.14 -0.42
C LYS A 127 20.07 0.20 -0.82
N ARG A 128 19.37 0.99 -1.64
CA ARG A 128 19.88 2.30 -2.10
C ARG A 128 19.84 3.36 -1.00
N LEU A 129 18.82 3.32 -0.13
CA LEU A 129 18.71 4.21 1.02
C LEU A 129 19.74 3.87 2.09
N ALA A 130 19.92 2.58 2.41
CA ALA A 130 20.96 2.13 3.36
C ALA A 130 22.37 2.57 2.96
N LYS A 131 22.67 2.66 1.65
CA LYS A 131 23.97 3.16 1.14
C LYS A 131 24.15 4.68 1.25
N ARG A 132 23.04 5.44 1.41
CA ARG A 132 23.09 6.92 1.55
C ARG A 132 23.17 7.38 2.99
N GLY A 133 23.05 6.46 3.97
CA GLY A 133 23.08 6.78 5.40
C GLY A 133 21.82 7.52 5.90
N ASP A 134 20.69 7.36 5.17
CA ASP A 134 19.39 7.95 5.51
C ASP A 134 18.52 6.96 6.29
#